data_629ebd103f6e2fc77dad8f08a4034d20
#
_entry.id   629ebd103f6e2fc77dad8f08a4034d20
#
_cell.length_a   1.000
_cell.length_b   1.000
_cell.length_c   1.000
_cell.angle_alpha   90.00
_cell.angle_beta   90.00
_cell.angle_gamma   90.00
#
_symmetry.space_group_name_H-M   'P 1'
#
loop_
_entity.id
_entity.type
_entity.pdbx_description
1 polymer ?
#
loop_
_entity_poly.entity_id
_entity_poly.type
_entity_poly.pdbx_seq_one_letter_code
_entity_poly.pdbx_strand_id
1 'polypeptide(L)'
;FYRHVKGALKALVLRHRAAIFEDLGLRYIGPIDGHNISALCAAFRAAQEGHVPVALHIATIKGKGYAPAERNPAKWHGVAPWGEGRRIPPGMDPCSWSMVFGQALLRHADDARVVAITAAMRDGTGLAEWFRRFPERAYDVGICEAHAVAFAAGLASAGLRPVVALYSTFAQRAVDDIMHDVCLQQLPVVFCLDRAG
;
A
#
# COMPACT_ATOMS: atom_id res chain seq x y z
N PHE A 1 -38.66 -17.13 -10.87
CA PHE A 1 -37.76 -18.28 -10.93
C PHE A 1 -36.47 -17.96 -11.70
N TYR A 2 -36.53 -17.49 -12.95
CA TYR A 2 -35.36 -17.20 -13.80
C TYR A 2 -34.43 -16.11 -13.22
N ARG A 3 -34.99 -15.05 -12.60
CA ARG A 3 -34.19 -14.00 -11.93
C ARG A 3 -33.43 -14.54 -10.70
N HIS A 4 -34.02 -15.44 -9.93
CA HIS A 4 -33.35 -16.06 -8.78
C HIS A 4 -32.26 -17.04 -9.19
N VAL A 5 -32.48 -17.85 -10.23
CA VAL A 5 -31.45 -18.76 -10.76
C VAL A 5 -30.29 -18.02 -11.37
N LYS A 6 -30.54 -16.93 -12.12
CA LYS A 6 -29.48 -16.06 -12.68
C LYS A 6 -28.71 -15.32 -11.58
N GLY A 7 -29.39 -14.91 -10.51
CA GLY A 7 -28.78 -14.33 -9.32
C GLY A 7 -27.89 -15.34 -8.58
N ALA A 8 -28.38 -16.56 -8.38
CA ALA A 8 -27.63 -17.63 -7.73
C ALA A 8 -26.39 -18.08 -8.52
N LEU A 9 -26.51 -18.17 -9.86
CA LEU A 9 -25.40 -18.51 -10.74
C LEU A 9 -24.35 -17.39 -10.78
N LYS A 10 -24.80 -16.13 -10.84
CA LYS A 10 -23.93 -14.95 -10.73
C LYS A 10 -23.23 -14.89 -9.37
N ALA A 11 -23.94 -15.19 -8.29
CA ALA A 11 -23.39 -15.27 -6.94
C ALA A 11 -22.36 -16.42 -6.83
N LEU A 12 -22.58 -17.56 -7.46
CA LEU A 12 -21.65 -18.69 -7.43
C LEU A 12 -20.32 -18.39 -8.16
N VAL A 13 -20.39 -17.67 -9.28
CA VAL A 13 -19.21 -17.31 -10.08
C VAL A 13 -18.49 -16.06 -9.55
N LEU A 14 -19.22 -15.11 -8.95
CA LEU A 14 -18.67 -13.85 -8.44
C LEU A 14 -18.47 -13.84 -6.92
N ARG A 15 -18.80 -14.94 -6.24
CA ARG A 15 -18.90 -15.07 -4.78
C ARG A 15 -17.67 -14.61 -3.98
N HIS A 16 -16.51 -14.43 -4.60
CA HIS A 16 -15.29 -14.02 -3.88
C HIS A 16 -14.95 -12.53 -3.97
N ARG A 17 -15.58 -11.73 -4.84
CA ARG A 17 -15.17 -10.32 -5.03
C ARG A 17 -16.22 -9.27 -4.60
N ALA A 18 -17.48 -9.61 -4.62
CA ALA A 18 -18.59 -8.68 -4.38
C ALA A 18 -19.35 -8.94 -3.06
N ALA A 19 -19.27 -10.16 -2.52
CA ALA A 19 -20.09 -10.61 -1.40
C ALA A 19 -20.03 -9.67 -0.19
N ILE A 20 -18.85 -9.21 0.19
CA ILE A 20 -18.68 -8.32 1.34
C ILE A 20 -19.47 -6.99 1.19
N PHE A 21 -19.53 -6.45 -0.01
CA PHE A 21 -20.27 -5.19 -0.24
C PHE A 21 -21.79 -5.43 -0.22
N GLU A 22 -22.24 -6.54 -0.79
CA GLU A 22 -23.65 -6.93 -0.80
C GLU A 22 -24.13 -7.31 0.62
N ASP A 23 -23.31 -7.99 1.41
CA ASP A 23 -23.58 -8.33 2.81
C ASP A 23 -23.66 -7.07 3.70
N LEU A 24 -22.95 -6.01 3.35
CA LEU A 24 -23.04 -4.69 3.99
C LEU A 24 -24.23 -3.84 3.49
N GLY A 25 -25.08 -4.39 2.63
CA GLY A 25 -26.26 -3.70 2.10
C GLY A 25 -25.98 -2.76 0.93
N LEU A 26 -24.79 -2.81 0.32
CA LEU A 26 -24.50 -2.04 -0.88
C LEU A 26 -24.89 -2.80 -2.14
N ARG A 27 -25.37 -2.06 -3.16
CA ARG A 27 -25.49 -2.63 -4.51
C ARG A 27 -24.15 -2.61 -5.20
N TYR A 28 -23.62 -3.76 -5.57
CA TYR A 28 -22.33 -3.86 -6.27
C TYR A 28 -22.51 -3.74 -7.79
N ILE A 29 -21.71 -2.86 -8.41
CA ILE A 29 -21.62 -2.68 -9.86
C ILE A 29 -20.15 -2.80 -10.28
N GLY A 30 -19.84 -3.76 -11.12
CA GLY A 30 -18.47 -3.94 -11.63
C GLY A 30 -18.01 -5.41 -11.70
N PRO A 31 -16.72 -5.64 -12.00
CA PRO A 31 -15.70 -4.64 -12.35
C PRO A 31 -15.95 -3.99 -13.72
N ILE A 32 -15.64 -2.69 -13.84
CA ILE A 32 -15.79 -1.89 -15.07
C ILE A 32 -14.40 -1.44 -15.49
N ASP A 33 -14.12 -1.48 -16.79
CA ASP A 33 -12.90 -0.90 -17.33
C ASP A 33 -12.92 0.63 -17.16
N GLY A 34 -12.08 1.15 -16.27
CA GLY A 34 -11.95 2.57 -15.97
C GLY A 34 -11.34 3.41 -17.10
N HIS A 35 -10.86 2.78 -18.17
CA HIS A 35 -10.39 3.47 -19.36
C HIS A 35 -11.45 3.56 -20.45
N ASN A 36 -12.61 2.93 -20.26
CA ASN A 36 -13.77 3.03 -21.15
C ASN A 36 -14.76 4.06 -20.60
N ILE A 37 -14.67 5.29 -21.11
CA ILE A 37 -15.51 6.41 -20.66
C ILE A 37 -17.01 6.13 -20.87
N SER A 38 -17.39 5.49 -21.97
CA SER A 38 -18.81 5.16 -22.22
C SER A 38 -19.36 4.17 -21.21
N ALA A 39 -18.58 3.13 -20.86
CA ALA A 39 -18.94 2.16 -19.83
C ALA A 39 -19.02 2.83 -18.42
N LEU A 40 -18.10 3.74 -18.10
CA LEU A 40 -18.14 4.51 -16.86
C LEU A 40 -19.40 5.37 -16.77
N CYS A 41 -19.74 6.12 -17.82
CA CYS A 41 -20.94 6.94 -17.87
C CYS A 41 -22.22 6.10 -17.68
N ALA A 42 -22.30 4.94 -18.32
CA ALA A 42 -23.42 4.02 -18.15
C ALA A 42 -23.50 3.49 -16.70
N ALA A 43 -22.37 3.16 -16.11
CA ALA A 43 -22.32 2.68 -14.73
C ALA A 43 -22.69 3.75 -13.70
N PHE A 44 -22.26 5.00 -13.89
CA PHE A 44 -22.65 6.11 -13.03
C PHE A 44 -24.17 6.39 -13.13
N ARG A 45 -24.75 6.35 -14.33
CA ARG A 45 -26.21 6.48 -14.47
C ARG A 45 -26.92 5.35 -13.75
N ALA A 46 -26.50 4.12 -13.94
CA ALA A 46 -27.08 2.97 -13.22
C ALA A 46 -26.90 3.09 -11.69
N ALA A 47 -25.81 3.68 -11.23
CA ALA A 47 -25.58 3.92 -9.80
C ALA A 47 -26.55 4.94 -9.22
N GLN A 48 -26.94 5.96 -10.00
CA GLN A 48 -27.91 6.98 -9.59
C GLN A 48 -29.37 6.46 -9.53
N GLU A 49 -29.64 5.33 -10.21
CA GLU A 49 -30.95 4.71 -10.20
C GLU A 49 -31.17 3.90 -8.92
N GLY A 50 -31.88 4.46 -7.95
CA GLY A 50 -32.28 3.76 -6.73
C GLY A 50 -31.90 4.49 -5.45
N HIS A 51 -32.34 3.94 -4.31
CA HIS A 51 -32.21 4.57 -2.99
C HIS A 51 -31.22 3.83 -2.06
N VAL A 52 -30.49 2.84 -2.59
CA VAL A 52 -29.49 2.11 -1.80
C VAL A 52 -28.08 2.57 -2.17
N PRO A 53 -27.15 2.60 -1.23
CA PRO A 53 -25.76 2.95 -1.52
C PRO A 53 -25.14 1.94 -2.50
N VAL A 54 -24.23 2.43 -3.34
CA VAL A 54 -23.64 1.64 -4.43
C VAL A 54 -22.12 1.55 -4.27
N ALA A 55 -21.59 0.34 -4.32
CA ALA A 55 -20.15 0.08 -4.50
C ALA A 55 -19.86 -0.06 -6.00
N LEU A 56 -19.28 0.97 -6.60
CA LEU A 56 -18.87 0.95 -8.00
C LEU A 56 -17.41 0.53 -8.11
N HIS A 57 -17.16 -0.70 -8.61
CA HIS A 57 -15.81 -1.23 -8.79
C HIS A 57 -15.27 -0.87 -10.17
N ILE A 58 -14.27 -0.01 -10.20
CA ILE A 58 -13.59 0.44 -11.41
C ILE A 58 -12.19 -0.16 -11.43
N ALA A 59 -11.86 -0.89 -12.49
CA ALA A 59 -10.53 -1.44 -12.72
C ALA A 59 -9.73 -0.52 -13.66
N THR A 60 -8.55 -0.10 -13.25
CA THR A 60 -7.66 0.74 -14.04
C THR A 60 -6.26 0.17 -14.14
N ILE A 61 -5.54 0.55 -15.18
CA ILE A 61 -4.10 0.30 -15.31
C ILE A 61 -3.39 1.59 -14.94
N LYS A 62 -2.58 1.58 -13.88
CA LYS A 62 -1.84 2.75 -13.43
C LYS A 62 -0.83 3.19 -14.51
N GLY A 63 -0.89 4.45 -14.89
CA GLY A 63 -0.03 5.01 -15.95
C GLY A 63 -0.52 4.74 -17.37
N LYS A 64 -1.76 4.26 -17.54
CA LYS A 64 -2.37 3.96 -18.85
C LYS A 64 -2.21 5.09 -19.84
N GLY A 65 -1.76 4.76 -21.05
CA GLY A 65 -1.50 5.71 -22.13
C GLY A 65 -0.04 6.20 -22.21
N TYR A 66 0.79 5.88 -21.18
CA TYR A 66 2.21 6.17 -21.21
C TYR A 66 3.02 4.90 -20.90
N ALA A 67 3.52 4.24 -21.92
CA ALA A 67 4.17 2.93 -21.80
C ALA A 67 5.30 2.84 -20.74
N PRO A 68 6.15 3.87 -20.51
CA PRO A 68 7.12 3.82 -19.42
C PRO A 68 6.48 3.76 -18.04
N ALA A 69 5.35 4.45 -17.82
CA ALA A 69 4.62 4.43 -16.56
C ALA A 69 3.85 3.13 -16.36
N GLU A 70 3.29 2.56 -17.42
CA GLU A 70 2.65 1.24 -17.37
C GLU A 70 3.65 0.15 -16.97
N ARG A 71 4.89 0.23 -17.47
CA ARG A 71 5.95 -0.74 -17.13
C ARG A 71 6.52 -0.58 -15.73
N ASN A 72 6.54 0.64 -15.20
CA ASN A 72 7.06 0.92 -13.86
C ASN A 72 6.25 2.02 -13.17
N PRO A 73 5.04 1.70 -12.72
CA PRO A 73 4.13 2.69 -12.13
C PRO A 73 4.65 3.30 -10.82
N ALA A 74 5.50 2.61 -10.08
CA ALA A 74 6.10 3.13 -8.86
C ALA A 74 7.05 4.29 -9.16
N LYS A 75 7.92 4.15 -10.16
CA LYS A 75 8.86 5.20 -10.59
C LYS A 75 8.15 6.46 -11.11
N TRP A 76 6.99 6.28 -11.73
CA TRP A 76 6.23 7.37 -12.37
C TRP A 76 5.05 7.85 -11.51
N HIS A 77 4.96 7.40 -10.26
CA HIS A 77 3.90 7.84 -9.35
C HIS A 77 4.01 9.31 -8.96
N GLY A 78 5.24 9.80 -8.77
CA GLY A 78 5.52 11.22 -8.55
C GLY A 78 6.66 11.63 -9.46
N VAL A 79 6.42 12.58 -10.37
CA VAL A 79 7.42 13.08 -11.30
C VAL A 79 7.74 14.55 -11.00
N ALA A 80 9.03 14.91 -11.09
CA ALA A 80 9.44 16.30 -11.01
C ALA A 80 8.97 17.08 -12.26
N PRO A 81 8.86 18.41 -12.17
CA PRO A 81 8.53 19.24 -13.31
C PRO A 81 9.50 19.00 -14.49
N TRP A 82 8.98 19.09 -15.72
CA TRP A 82 9.80 18.97 -16.92
C TRP A 82 10.62 20.25 -17.09
N GLY A 83 11.93 20.13 -17.25
CA GLY A 83 12.73 21.20 -17.83
C GLY A 83 13.96 21.67 -17.04
N GLU A 84 14.02 21.60 -15.73
CA GLU A 84 15.21 22.07 -15.00
C GLU A 84 15.57 21.19 -13.82
N GLY A 85 16.82 20.71 -13.80
CA GLY A 85 17.39 20.02 -12.67
C GLY A 85 17.13 18.51 -12.61
N ARG A 86 17.81 17.86 -11.72
CA ARG A 86 17.89 16.41 -11.52
C ARG A 86 16.53 15.72 -11.54
N ARG A 87 16.30 14.92 -12.56
CA ARG A 87 15.14 14.01 -12.68
C ARG A 87 15.34 12.76 -11.83
N ILE A 88 15.66 12.94 -10.58
CA ILE A 88 15.79 11.80 -9.64
C ILE A 88 14.49 11.74 -8.86
N PRO A 89 13.73 10.62 -8.94
CA PRO A 89 12.55 10.43 -8.10
C PRO A 89 12.88 10.63 -6.63
N PRO A 90 11.94 11.14 -5.82
CA PRO A 90 12.12 11.20 -4.38
C PRO A 90 12.53 9.82 -3.83
N GLY A 91 13.54 9.78 -2.96
CA GLY A 91 14.10 8.53 -2.42
C GLY A 91 15.17 7.86 -3.30
N MET A 92 15.49 8.42 -4.48
CA MET A 92 16.59 7.95 -5.33
C MET A 92 17.75 8.95 -5.43
N ASP A 93 17.62 10.14 -4.82
CA ASP A 93 18.76 11.04 -4.70
C ASP A 93 19.79 10.42 -3.74
N PRO A 94 21.02 10.12 -4.20
CA PRO A 94 22.05 9.51 -3.35
C PRO A 94 22.44 10.41 -2.15
N CYS A 95 22.07 11.68 -2.19
CA CYS A 95 22.25 12.61 -1.08
C CYS A 95 21.00 12.80 -0.22
N SER A 96 19.90 12.09 -0.50
CA SER A 96 18.69 12.18 0.32
C SER A 96 18.85 11.41 1.65
N TRP A 97 18.20 11.92 2.70
CA TRP A 97 18.18 11.25 4.01
C TRP A 97 17.64 9.82 3.94
N SER A 98 16.63 9.59 3.10
CA SER A 98 16.07 8.24 2.87
C SER A 98 17.14 7.27 2.33
N MET A 99 17.98 7.72 1.38
CA MET A 99 19.07 6.89 0.83
C MET A 99 20.17 6.66 1.86
N VAL A 100 20.53 7.69 2.64
CA VAL A 100 21.50 7.54 3.74
C VAL A 100 21.01 6.54 4.78
N PHE A 101 19.72 6.62 5.14
CA PHE A 101 19.09 5.66 6.04
C PHE A 101 19.14 4.23 5.47
N GLY A 102 18.74 4.02 4.22
CA GLY A 102 18.77 2.70 3.58
C GLY A 102 20.18 2.09 3.55
N GLN A 103 21.21 2.91 3.26
CA GLN A 103 22.60 2.48 3.33
C GLN A 103 23.08 2.17 4.75
N ALA A 104 22.64 2.97 5.73
CA ALA A 104 22.95 2.72 7.13
C ALA A 104 22.34 1.38 7.59
N LEU A 105 21.10 1.11 7.23
CA LEU A 105 20.44 -0.17 7.54
C LEU A 105 21.21 -1.37 6.95
N LEU A 106 21.73 -1.26 5.74
CA LEU A 106 22.51 -2.33 5.09
C LEU A 106 23.79 -2.69 5.86
N ARG A 107 24.35 -1.78 6.67
CA ARG A 107 25.52 -2.09 7.52
C ARG A 107 25.18 -3.04 8.67
N HIS A 108 23.90 -3.20 8.99
CA HIS A 108 23.41 -4.13 10.02
C HIS A 108 22.89 -5.45 9.43
N ALA A 109 23.13 -5.70 8.14
CA ALA A 109 22.62 -6.88 7.44
C ALA A 109 23.20 -8.22 7.95
N ASP A 110 24.37 -8.18 8.60
CA ASP A 110 25.00 -9.37 9.20
C ASP A 110 24.23 -9.89 10.43
N ASP A 111 23.46 -9.06 11.10
CA ASP A 111 22.51 -9.52 12.12
C ASP A 111 21.23 -10.02 11.46
N ALA A 112 21.09 -11.35 11.42
CA ALA A 112 19.93 -12.01 10.82
C ALA A 112 18.59 -11.67 11.50
N ARG A 113 18.61 -11.09 12.70
CA ARG A 113 17.41 -10.66 13.42
C ARG A 113 16.86 -9.35 12.89
N VAL A 114 17.66 -8.54 12.19
CA VAL A 114 17.21 -7.25 11.64
C VAL A 114 16.26 -7.51 10.47
N VAL A 115 15.06 -6.96 10.57
CA VAL A 115 14.02 -7.03 9.54
C VAL A 115 13.49 -5.63 9.24
N ALA A 116 13.19 -5.35 7.98
CA ALA A 116 12.65 -4.07 7.53
C ALA A 116 11.17 -4.17 7.22
N ILE A 117 10.38 -3.21 7.70
CA ILE A 117 8.93 -3.17 7.50
C ILE A 117 8.56 -1.78 6.97
N THR A 118 7.65 -1.73 6.02
CA THR A 118 7.07 -0.48 5.53
C THR A 118 5.60 -0.68 5.12
N ALA A 119 4.88 0.41 4.91
CA ALA A 119 3.47 0.39 4.50
C ALA A 119 3.31 1.09 3.13
N ALA A 120 3.60 0.38 2.04
CA ALA A 120 3.58 0.86 0.66
C ALA A 120 4.54 2.03 0.38
N MET A 121 5.63 2.16 1.15
CA MET A 121 6.58 3.27 1.06
C MET A 121 8.04 2.81 0.78
N ARG A 122 8.23 1.59 0.29
CA ARG A 122 9.52 0.93 0.08
C ARG A 122 10.56 1.84 -0.60
N ASP A 123 10.22 2.40 -1.75
CA ASP A 123 11.17 3.19 -2.54
C ASP A 123 11.38 4.57 -1.92
N GLY A 124 10.32 5.17 -1.38
CA GLY A 124 10.35 6.50 -0.79
C GLY A 124 11.08 6.60 0.54
N THR A 125 11.16 5.50 1.30
CA THR A 125 11.91 5.42 2.56
C THR A 125 13.34 4.89 2.39
N GLY A 126 13.80 4.63 1.14
CA GLY A 126 15.14 4.14 0.88
C GLY A 126 15.35 2.63 1.10
N LEU A 127 14.28 1.87 1.32
CA LEU A 127 14.36 0.43 1.61
C LEU A 127 14.49 -0.46 0.36
N ALA A 128 14.45 0.10 -0.86
CA ALA A 128 14.43 -0.69 -2.11
C ALA A 128 15.58 -1.69 -2.19
N GLU A 129 16.80 -1.28 -1.80
CA GLU A 129 17.98 -2.14 -1.85
C GLU A 129 17.94 -3.26 -0.78
N TRP A 130 17.40 -2.98 0.41
CA TRP A 130 17.17 -4.00 1.43
C TRP A 130 16.19 -5.06 0.93
N PHE A 131 15.07 -4.66 0.35
CA PHE A 131 14.06 -5.56 -0.23
C PHE A 131 14.63 -6.42 -1.36
N ARG A 132 15.57 -5.87 -2.12
CA ARG A 132 16.24 -6.61 -3.20
C ARG A 132 17.21 -7.66 -2.68
N ARG A 133 17.98 -7.34 -1.63
CA ARG A 133 19.03 -8.22 -1.07
C ARG A 133 18.49 -9.23 -0.09
N PHE A 134 17.51 -8.87 0.69
CA PHE A 134 16.99 -9.65 1.82
C PHE A 134 15.47 -9.76 1.78
N PRO A 135 14.89 -10.36 0.71
CA PRO A 135 13.42 -10.43 0.55
C PRO A 135 12.74 -11.21 1.69
N GLU A 136 13.43 -12.15 2.32
CA GLU A 136 12.94 -12.92 3.47
C GLU A 136 12.91 -12.13 4.78
N ARG A 137 13.55 -10.97 4.81
CA ARG A 137 13.61 -10.05 5.96
C ARG A 137 13.06 -8.68 5.62
N ALA A 138 12.18 -8.61 4.66
CA ALA A 138 11.60 -7.38 4.14
C ALA A 138 10.10 -7.53 3.96
N TYR A 139 9.32 -6.67 4.60
CA TYR A 139 7.86 -6.75 4.64
C TYR A 139 7.23 -5.43 4.21
N ASP A 140 6.46 -5.45 3.15
CA ASP A 140 5.59 -4.35 2.76
C ASP A 140 4.14 -4.76 3.03
N VAL A 141 3.54 -4.17 4.04
CA VAL A 141 2.19 -4.52 4.49
C VAL A 141 1.08 -3.83 3.69
N GLY A 142 1.44 -3.09 2.64
CA GLY A 142 0.49 -2.25 1.93
C GLY A 142 0.16 -0.97 2.73
N ILE A 143 -0.89 -0.26 2.33
CA ILE A 143 -1.31 0.99 3.02
C ILE A 143 -2.03 0.63 4.33
N CYS A 144 -1.27 0.18 5.32
CA CYS A 144 -1.79 -0.28 6.61
C CYS A 144 -0.76 -0.07 7.72
N GLU A 145 -0.58 1.16 8.16
CA GLU A 145 0.44 1.57 9.13
C GLU A 145 0.25 0.91 10.51
N ALA A 146 -1.00 0.82 10.98
CA ALA A 146 -1.34 0.14 12.24
C ALA A 146 -0.90 -1.34 12.20
N HIS A 147 -1.19 -2.04 11.10
CA HIS A 147 -0.72 -3.42 10.93
C HIS A 147 0.81 -3.52 10.89
N ALA A 148 1.52 -2.56 10.27
CA ALA A 148 2.99 -2.53 10.28
C ALA A 148 3.54 -2.51 11.72
N VAL A 149 2.92 -1.75 12.60
CA VAL A 149 3.33 -1.62 14.01
C VAL A 149 3.01 -2.90 14.80
N ALA A 150 1.77 -3.38 14.73
CA ALA A 150 1.36 -4.61 15.41
C ALA A 150 2.21 -5.82 14.95
N PHE A 151 2.49 -5.91 13.65
CA PHE A 151 3.36 -6.94 13.09
C PHE A 151 4.80 -6.83 13.61
N ALA A 152 5.34 -5.60 13.67
CA ALA A 152 6.67 -5.36 14.24
C ALA A 152 6.72 -5.75 15.71
N ALA A 153 5.69 -5.42 16.50
CA ALA A 153 5.60 -5.81 17.92
C ALA A 153 5.64 -7.34 18.07
N GLY A 154 4.89 -8.08 17.23
CA GLY A 154 4.93 -9.54 17.20
C GLY A 154 6.31 -10.12 16.87
N LEU A 155 6.99 -9.55 15.88
CA LEU A 155 8.37 -9.96 15.51
C LEU A 155 9.37 -9.64 16.63
N ALA A 156 9.25 -8.48 17.27
CA ALA A 156 10.11 -8.09 18.37
C ALA A 156 9.92 -9.00 19.60
N SER A 157 8.68 -9.37 19.91
CA SER A 157 8.39 -10.33 21.00
C SER A 157 8.97 -11.73 20.73
N ALA A 158 9.15 -12.07 19.46
CA ALA A 158 9.82 -13.31 19.02
C ALA A 158 11.36 -13.20 18.95
N GLY A 159 11.96 -12.08 19.40
CA GLY A 159 13.40 -11.87 19.45
C GLY A 159 14.03 -11.29 18.18
N LEU A 160 13.24 -10.87 17.21
CA LEU A 160 13.73 -10.14 16.04
C LEU A 160 13.94 -8.65 16.38
N ARG A 161 14.57 -7.93 15.46
CA ARG A 161 14.87 -6.49 15.57
C ARG A 161 14.21 -5.73 14.42
N PRO A 162 12.91 -5.44 14.51
CA PRO A 162 12.19 -4.76 13.45
C PRO A 162 12.60 -3.29 13.34
N VAL A 163 12.78 -2.86 12.10
CA VAL A 163 12.95 -1.46 11.70
C VAL A 163 11.76 -1.08 10.83
N VAL A 164 10.88 -0.24 11.35
CA VAL A 164 9.65 0.22 10.69
C VAL A 164 9.90 1.59 10.08
N ALA A 165 9.89 1.69 8.76
CA ALA A 165 10.11 2.95 8.05
C ALA A 165 8.82 3.45 7.42
N LEU A 166 8.34 4.61 7.88
CA LEU A 166 7.09 5.24 7.49
C LEU A 166 7.30 6.73 7.23
N TYR A 167 6.44 7.34 6.42
CA TYR A 167 6.37 8.80 6.39
C TYR A 167 5.71 9.31 7.66
N SER A 168 6.23 10.41 8.22
CA SER A 168 5.76 10.99 9.49
C SER A 168 4.24 11.25 9.50
N THR A 169 3.70 11.80 8.42
CA THR A 169 2.26 12.05 8.28
C THR A 169 1.43 10.76 8.36
N PHE A 170 1.91 9.66 7.80
CA PHE A 170 1.17 8.40 7.81
C PHE A 170 1.34 7.61 9.09
N ALA A 171 2.44 7.80 9.81
CA ALA A 171 2.66 7.20 11.12
C ALA A 171 1.58 7.61 12.15
N GLN A 172 0.90 8.74 11.94
CA GLN A 172 -0.23 9.17 12.78
C GLN A 172 -1.36 8.13 12.88
N ARG A 173 -1.52 7.29 11.84
CA ARG A 173 -2.55 6.22 11.84
C ARG A 173 -2.25 5.07 12.79
N ALA A 174 -1.04 5.00 13.32
CA ALA A 174 -0.57 3.91 14.16
C ALA A 174 -0.10 4.37 15.53
N VAL A 175 -0.47 5.59 15.96
CA VAL A 175 -0.01 6.14 17.26
C VAL A 175 -0.46 5.27 18.40
N ASP A 176 -1.71 4.82 18.41
CA ASP A 176 -2.24 3.96 19.46
C ASP A 176 -1.53 2.61 19.49
N ASP A 177 -1.26 2.02 18.33
CA ASP A 177 -0.52 0.75 18.22
C ASP A 177 0.93 0.90 18.69
N ILE A 178 1.58 2.02 18.36
CA ILE A 178 2.95 2.32 18.88
C ILE A 178 2.94 2.37 20.40
N MET A 179 1.98 3.07 20.97
CA MET A 179 1.88 3.23 22.44
C MET A 179 1.53 1.90 23.12
N HIS A 180 0.50 1.22 22.62
CA HIS A 180 -0.04 0.03 23.27
C HIS A 180 0.79 -1.22 22.96
N ASP A 181 1.11 -1.49 21.69
CA ASP A 181 1.71 -2.76 21.29
C ASP A 181 3.22 -2.76 21.45
N VAL A 182 3.88 -1.59 21.39
CA VAL A 182 5.33 -1.49 21.45
C VAL A 182 5.81 -0.86 22.76
N CYS A 183 5.36 0.37 23.08
CA CYS A 183 5.92 1.14 24.19
C CYS A 183 5.54 0.53 25.55
N LEU A 184 4.26 0.18 25.77
CA LEU A 184 3.82 -0.44 27.03
C LEU A 184 4.49 -1.78 27.29
N GLN A 185 4.79 -2.53 26.24
CA GLN A 185 5.46 -3.83 26.30
C GLN A 185 6.99 -3.71 26.28
N GLN A 186 7.53 -2.50 26.13
CA GLN A 186 8.97 -2.23 26.04
C GLN A 186 9.69 -3.06 24.98
N LEU A 187 9.06 -3.24 23.83
CA LEU A 187 9.60 -4.06 22.74
C LEU A 187 10.68 -3.29 21.94
N PRO A 188 11.76 -3.95 21.50
CA PRO A 188 12.87 -3.33 20.78
C PRO A 188 12.53 -3.10 19.30
N VAL A 189 11.58 -2.23 19.01
CA VAL A 189 11.22 -1.78 17.66
C VAL A 189 11.85 -0.43 17.36
N VAL A 190 12.49 -0.29 16.21
CA VAL A 190 13.04 0.99 15.74
C VAL A 190 12.07 1.61 14.74
N PHE A 191 11.61 2.83 15.01
CA PHE A 191 10.78 3.61 14.10
C PHE A 191 11.62 4.67 13.38
N CYS A 192 11.62 4.62 12.05
CA CYS A 192 12.27 5.60 11.17
C CYS A 192 11.19 6.43 10.49
N LEU A 193 11.02 7.66 10.95
CA LEU A 193 10.02 8.58 10.41
C LEU A 193 10.68 9.47 9.34
N ASP A 194 10.35 9.20 8.08
CA ASP A 194 10.82 9.98 6.95
C ASP A 194 9.88 11.17 6.69
N ARG A 195 10.40 12.21 6.05
CA ARG A 195 9.66 13.44 5.71
C ARG A 195 9.07 14.14 6.95
N ALA A 196 9.85 14.22 8.02
CA ALA A 196 9.44 14.80 9.29
C ALA A 196 9.81 16.28 9.44
N GLY A 197 10.41 16.92 8.43
CA GLY A 197 10.87 18.29 8.47
C GLY A 197 10.05 19.27 7.66
#